data_02cdecfc0f1526db191f4591a3358d11
#
_entry.id   02cdecfc0f1526db191f4591a3358d11
#
_cell.length_a   1.000
_cell.length_b   1.000
_cell.length_c   1.000
_cell.angle_alpha   90.00
_cell.angle_beta   90.00
_cell.angle_gamma   90.00
#
_symmetry.space_group_name_H-M   'P 1'
#
loop_
_entity.id
_entity.type
_entity.pdbx_description
1 polymer ?
#
loop_
_entity_poly.entity_id
_entity_poly.type
_entity_poly.pdbx_seq_one_letter_code
_entity_poly.pdbx_strand_id
1 'polypeptide(L)'
;MGSSNHLKRLAMPRSWPLTRKTSIWVTRAAPGAHSLELCMPLNVVIRDVLGYAHSTREVRHILHNNLDSIDGRVCKDARRGVGFMDVLTLGEDNYRCVLDRKGRLRYRTISKKEAETKVCRINGKTTIKGGRTQLNLHDGRNILVDDSNEYSTGDSLVISLPSQEIKKHIRFAEGTRCYLTGGAHVGEFADVKEYIVKRSSMPNEVQFAEFGTVVSNVFAVGDEKLPSTEVVE
;
A
#
# COMPACT_ATOMS: atom_id res chain seq x y z
N MET A 1 -5.01 26.85 -10.42
CA MET A 1 -3.59 26.73 -9.99
C MET A 1 -2.97 25.55 -10.71
N GLY A 2 -1.84 25.72 -11.41
CA GLY A 2 -1.13 24.61 -12.03
C GLY A 2 -0.52 23.68 -10.99
N SER A 3 -0.58 22.35 -11.19
CA SER A 3 0.08 21.43 -10.28
C SER A 3 1.60 21.47 -10.46
N SER A 4 2.35 21.71 -9.40
CA SER A 4 3.81 21.65 -9.45
C SER A 4 4.27 20.21 -9.66
N ASN A 5 5.07 19.97 -10.68
CA ASN A 5 5.74 18.68 -10.93
C ASN A 5 7.03 18.51 -10.13
N HIS A 6 7.39 19.50 -9.32
CA HIS A 6 8.61 19.52 -8.54
C HIS A 6 8.35 19.15 -7.08
N LEU A 7 9.34 18.53 -6.46
CA LEU A 7 9.37 18.26 -5.02
C LEU A 7 10.78 18.59 -4.50
N LYS A 8 10.84 19.52 -3.55
CA LYS A 8 12.07 19.78 -2.81
C LYS A 8 12.37 18.59 -1.91
N ARG A 9 13.61 18.12 -1.88
CA ARG A 9 14.00 16.96 -1.06
C ARG A 9 13.75 17.18 0.43
N LEU A 10 13.85 18.41 0.92
CA LEU A 10 13.50 18.74 2.32
C LEU A 10 12.00 18.58 2.62
N ALA A 11 11.13 18.76 1.62
CA ALA A 11 9.67 18.64 1.72
C ALA A 11 9.15 17.22 1.42
N MET A 12 10.04 16.24 1.16
CA MET A 12 9.61 14.87 0.90
C MET A 12 8.94 14.24 2.13
N PRO A 13 8.01 13.30 1.95
CA PRO A 13 7.36 12.58 3.03
C PRO A 13 8.34 11.95 4.02
N ARG A 14 7.93 11.82 5.29
CA ARG A 14 8.74 11.16 6.32
C ARG A 14 8.83 9.64 6.11
N SER A 15 7.85 9.08 5.43
CA SER A 15 7.79 7.67 5.06
C SER A 15 8.87 7.22 4.06
N TRP A 16 9.55 8.15 3.39
CA TRP A 16 10.61 7.81 2.44
C TRP A 16 11.93 7.56 3.17
N PRO A 17 12.57 6.38 3.00
CA PRO A 17 13.82 6.03 3.67
C PRO A 17 15.05 6.68 3.00
N LEU A 18 14.97 7.99 2.73
CA LEU A 18 16.02 8.75 2.05
C LEU A 18 16.61 9.83 2.96
N THR A 19 17.88 10.11 2.77
CA THR A 19 18.56 11.25 3.42
C THR A 19 18.05 12.57 2.85
N ARG A 20 17.73 13.56 3.70
CA ARG A 20 17.05 14.79 3.26
C ARG A 20 17.98 15.87 2.69
N LYS A 21 19.24 15.90 3.13
CA LYS A 21 20.16 17.02 2.83
C LYS A 21 21.21 16.73 1.75
N THR A 22 21.06 15.66 0.96
CA THR A 22 22.03 15.25 -0.07
C THR A 22 21.85 15.95 -1.39
N SER A 23 20.67 16.38 -1.75
CA SER A 23 20.36 17.09 -2.99
C SER A 23 19.16 18.01 -2.82
N ILE A 24 19.00 18.97 -3.73
CA ILE A 24 17.93 19.97 -3.68
C ILE A 24 16.58 19.36 -4.08
N TRP A 25 16.57 18.48 -5.07
CA TRP A 25 15.38 17.95 -5.68
C TRP A 25 15.26 16.43 -5.50
N VAL A 26 14.03 15.97 -5.48
CA VAL A 26 13.68 14.54 -5.54
C VAL A 26 12.54 14.36 -6.55
N THR A 27 12.50 13.21 -7.19
CA THR A 27 11.40 12.89 -8.12
C THR A 27 10.08 12.87 -7.35
N ARG A 28 9.09 13.64 -7.81
CA ARG A 28 7.73 13.63 -7.26
C ARG A 28 6.93 12.51 -7.92
N ALA A 29 6.21 11.71 -7.12
CA ALA A 29 5.27 10.75 -7.65
C ALA A 29 4.16 11.44 -8.44
N ALA A 30 3.78 10.85 -9.57
CA ALA A 30 2.59 11.25 -10.31
C ALA A 30 1.34 10.90 -9.49
N PRO A 31 0.21 11.64 -9.66
CA PRO A 31 -1.06 11.23 -9.07
C PRO A 31 -1.43 9.80 -9.49
N GLY A 32 -1.94 9.02 -8.57
CA GLY A 32 -2.23 7.60 -8.81
C GLY A 32 -2.97 6.93 -7.66
N ALA A 33 -2.72 5.66 -7.49
CA ALA A 33 -3.40 4.77 -6.56
C ALA A 33 -3.28 5.17 -5.08
N HIS A 34 -2.14 5.70 -4.69
CA HIS A 34 -1.83 5.98 -3.30
C HIS A 34 -1.56 7.47 -3.07
N SER A 35 -1.76 7.93 -1.82
CA SER A 35 -1.32 9.24 -1.38
C SER A 35 0.21 9.36 -1.44
N LEU A 36 0.72 10.59 -1.54
CA LEU A 36 2.17 10.83 -1.60
C LEU A 36 2.93 10.29 -0.37
N GLU A 37 2.26 10.24 0.78
CA GLU A 37 2.83 9.73 2.03
C GLU A 37 2.97 8.19 2.04
N LEU A 38 2.10 7.49 1.32
CA LEU A 38 2.06 6.02 1.28
C LEU A 38 2.63 5.43 0.00
N CYS A 39 3.31 6.23 -0.84
CA CYS A 39 3.97 5.73 -2.04
C CYS A 39 5.31 6.41 -2.29
N MET A 40 6.16 5.76 -3.09
CA MET A 40 7.37 6.36 -3.67
C MET A 40 7.35 6.23 -5.18
N PRO A 41 7.91 7.20 -5.93
CA PRO A 41 8.01 7.09 -7.39
C PRO A 41 8.99 5.99 -7.78
N LEU A 42 8.65 5.24 -8.81
CA LEU A 42 9.40 4.09 -9.31
C LEU A 42 10.88 4.42 -9.56
N ASN A 43 11.17 5.61 -10.08
CA ASN A 43 12.54 6.11 -10.24
C ASN A 43 13.35 6.09 -8.93
N VAL A 44 12.75 6.50 -7.82
CA VAL A 44 13.40 6.54 -6.51
C VAL A 44 13.55 5.12 -5.94
N VAL A 45 12.52 4.29 -6.13
CA VAL A 45 12.55 2.88 -5.66
C VAL A 45 13.69 2.12 -6.34
N ILE A 46 13.76 2.16 -7.66
CA ILE A 46 14.76 1.40 -8.43
C ILE A 46 16.17 1.92 -8.20
N ARG A 47 16.35 3.26 -8.16
CA ARG A 47 17.68 3.87 -8.07
C ARG A 47 18.18 3.99 -6.63
N ASP A 48 17.37 4.58 -5.73
CA ASP A 48 17.86 5.01 -4.41
C ASP A 48 17.62 3.96 -3.32
N VAL A 49 16.59 3.10 -3.48
CA VAL A 49 16.22 2.11 -2.46
C VAL A 49 16.74 0.72 -2.80
N LEU A 50 16.51 0.24 -4.02
CA LEU A 50 16.91 -1.10 -4.46
C LEU A 50 18.31 -1.12 -5.11
N GLY A 51 18.79 0.01 -5.64
CA GLY A 51 20.15 0.12 -6.18
C GLY A 51 20.38 -0.56 -7.54
N TYR A 52 19.32 -0.86 -8.30
CA TYR A 52 19.43 -1.48 -9.64
C TYR A 52 19.96 -0.51 -10.70
N ALA A 53 19.95 0.79 -10.44
CA ALA A 53 20.41 1.83 -11.35
C ALA A 53 21.09 2.95 -10.58
N HIS A 54 22.05 3.62 -11.20
CA HIS A 54 22.75 4.78 -10.65
C HIS A 54 22.15 6.11 -11.12
N SER A 55 21.49 6.10 -12.27
CA SER A 55 20.95 7.30 -12.90
C SER A 55 19.49 7.13 -13.33
N THR A 56 18.76 8.26 -13.42
CA THR A 56 17.40 8.27 -13.98
C THR A 56 17.33 7.80 -15.43
N ARG A 57 18.44 7.96 -16.19
CA ARG A 57 18.54 7.47 -17.58
C ARG A 57 18.50 5.95 -17.61
N GLU A 58 19.24 5.29 -16.74
CA GLU A 58 19.25 3.82 -16.61
C GLU A 58 17.89 3.30 -16.16
N VAL A 59 17.26 3.95 -15.16
CA VAL A 59 15.89 3.59 -14.77
C VAL A 59 14.95 3.63 -15.98
N ARG A 60 14.97 4.70 -16.77
CA ARG A 60 14.14 4.78 -17.98
C ARG A 60 14.45 3.68 -18.98
N HIS A 61 15.71 3.28 -19.11
CA HIS A 61 16.10 2.17 -19.98
C HIS A 61 15.48 0.84 -19.49
N ILE A 62 15.56 0.54 -18.17
CA ILE A 62 14.91 -0.63 -17.56
C ILE A 62 13.40 -0.63 -17.86
N LEU A 63 12.72 0.50 -17.63
CA LEU A 63 11.28 0.62 -17.84
C LEU A 63 10.87 0.48 -19.31
N HIS A 64 11.69 0.96 -20.25
CA HIS A 64 11.43 0.82 -21.69
C HIS A 64 11.57 -0.62 -22.19
N ASN A 65 12.44 -1.39 -21.56
CA ASN A 65 12.64 -2.81 -21.88
C ASN A 65 11.55 -3.72 -21.29
N ASN A 66 10.52 -3.15 -20.62
CA ASN A 66 9.42 -3.86 -19.96
C ASN A 66 9.92 -4.90 -18.93
N LEU A 67 11.02 -4.63 -18.26
CA LEU A 67 11.60 -5.48 -17.22
C LEU A 67 10.94 -5.27 -15.85
N ASP A 68 9.98 -4.36 -15.78
CA ASP A 68 9.26 -4.02 -14.55
C ASP A 68 7.75 -4.20 -14.70
N SER A 69 7.14 -4.55 -13.59
CA SER A 69 5.68 -4.50 -13.48
C SER A 69 5.25 -4.13 -12.06
N ILE A 70 4.16 -3.39 -11.97
CA ILE A 70 3.48 -3.06 -10.71
C ILE A 70 2.15 -3.79 -10.71
N ASP A 71 1.95 -4.66 -9.73
CA ASP A 71 0.76 -5.50 -9.61
C ASP A 71 0.42 -6.28 -10.90
N GLY A 72 1.44 -6.81 -11.57
CA GLY A 72 1.34 -7.57 -12.81
C GLY A 72 1.09 -6.72 -14.08
N ARG A 73 1.17 -5.37 -13.97
CA ARG A 73 1.03 -4.47 -15.12
C ARG A 73 2.34 -3.75 -15.40
N VAL A 74 2.85 -3.87 -16.62
CA VAL A 74 4.06 -3.15 -17.07
C VAL A 74 3.85 -1.64 -16.96
N CYS A 75 4.82 -0.96 -16.39
CA CYS A 75 4.78 0.47 -16.15
C CYS A 75 6.00 1.17 -16.77
N LYS A 76 5.80 2.10 -17.71
CA LYS A 76 6.86 2.87 -18.36
C LYS A 76 7.10 4.24 -17.74
N ASP A 77 6.25 4.66 -16.81
CA ASP A 77 6.37 5.98 -16.17
C ASP A 77 7.24 5.89 -14.92
N ALA A 78 8.42 6.48 -14.98
CA ALA A 78 9.36 6.59 -13.86
C ALA A 78 8.80 7.37 -12.64
N ARG A 79 7.71 8.13 -12.82
CA ARG A 79 7.03 8.89 -11.78
C ARG A 79 5.83 8.13 -11.17
N ARG A 80 5.50 6.96 -11.70
CA ARG A 80 4.44 6.12 -11.12
C ARG A 80 4.76 5.80 -9.67
N GLY A 81 3.79 6.07 -8.77
CA GLY A 81 3.91 5.71 -7.36
C GLY A 81 3.75 4.21 -7.15
N VAL A 82 4.67 3.62 -6.40
CA VAL A 82 4.56 2.26 -5.85
C VAL A 82 4.32 2.41 -4.35
N GLY A 83 3.18 1.97 -3.87
CA GLY A 83 2.73 2.25 -2.52
C GLY A 83 2.54 1.01 -1.65
N PHE A 84 1.91 1.24 -0.51
CA PHE A 84 1.66 0.21 0.49
C PHE A 84 0.89 -0.98 -0.10
N MET A 85 1.38 -2.18 0.17
CA MET A 85 0.91 -3.48 -0.34
C MET A 85 1.10 -3.71 -1.84
N ASP A 86 1.59 -2.74 -2.63
CA ASP A 86 1.88 -2.99 -4.05
C ASP A 86 2.98 -4.03 -4.21
N VAL A 87 2.84 -4.83 -5.26
CA VAL A 87 3.84 -5.80 -5.70
C VAL A 87 4.61 -5.21 -6.86
N LEU A 88 5.91 -5.03 -6.67
CA LEU A 88 6.85 -4.58 -7.70
C LEU A 88 7.67 -5.77 -8.17
N THR A 89 7.62 -6.09 -9.45
CA THR A 89 8.47 -7.10 -10.08
C THR A 89 9.53 -6.40 -10.92
N LEU A 90 10.80 -6.77 -10.75
CA LEU A 90 11.94 -6.29 -11.51
C LEU A 90 12.72 -7.49 -12.04
N GLY A 91 12.53 -7.82 -13.33
CA GLY A 91 13.09 -9.04 -13.90
C GLY A 91 12.54 -10.30 -13.21
N GLU A 92 13.40 -11.01 -12.49
CA GLU A 92 13.03 -12.21 -11.74
C GLU A 92 12.66 -11.93 -10.27
N ASP A 93 13.03 -10.76 -9.75
CA ASP A 93 12.85 -10.38 -8.35
C ASP A 93 11.48 -9.75 -8.12
N ASN A 94 10.83 -10.17 -7.04
CA ASN A 94 9.53 -9.66 -6.63
C ASN A 94 9.64 -9.00 -5.26
N TYR A 95 9.06 -7.82 -5.13
CA TYR A 95 9.07 -7.03 -3.91
C TYR A 95 7.67 -6.64 -3.51
N ARG A 96 7.39 -6.65 -2.21
CA ARG A 96 6.17 -6.06 -1.64
C ARG A 96 6.52 -4.83 -0.83
N CYS A 97 5.76 -3.77 -1.04
CA CYS A 97 5.90 -2.54 -0.27
C CYS A 97 5.18 -2.69 1.07
N VAL A 98 5.91 -2.54 2.17
CA VAL A 98 5.42 -2.56 3.55
C VAL A 98 5.95 -1.36 4.33
N LEU A 99 5.39 -1.10 5.50
CA LEU A 99 5.90 -0.08 6.42
C LEU A 99 6.82 -0.72 7.46
N ASP A 100 7.88 -0.05 7.85
CA ASP A 100 8.69 -0.46 9.00
C ASP A 100 8.12 0.14 10.31
N ARG A 101 8.67 -0.25 11.47
CA ARG A 101 8.29 0.28 12.79
C ARG A 101 8.51 1.80 12.94
N LYS A 102 9.23 2.44 12.02
CA LYS A 102 9.45 3.89 11.96
C LYS A 102 8.50 4.57 10.96
N GLY A 103 7.54 3.84 10.40
CA GLY A 103 6.60 4.33 9.39
C GLY A 103 7.23 4.60 8.03
N ARG A 104 8.37 3.99 7.72
CA ARG A 104 9.05 4.14 6.43
C ARG A 104 8.66 3.03 5.48
N LEU A 105 8.50 3.37 4.22
CA LEU A 105 8.24 2.42 3.15
C LEU A 105 9.47 1.55 2.89
N ARG A 106 9.28 0.23 2.91
CA ARG A 106 10.30 -0.77 2.62
C ARG A 106 9.81 -1.73 1.55
N TYR A 107 10.72 -2.13 0.68
CA TYR A 107 10.47 -3.11 -0.36
C TYR A 107 11.14 -4.41 0.04
N ARG A 108 10.32 -5.40 0.41
CA ARG A 108 10.78 -6.71 0.88
C ARG A 108 10.62 -7.74 -0.22
N THR A 109 11.64 -8.55 -0.40
CA THR A 109 11.61 -9.66 -1.36
C THR A 109 10.52 -10.65 -0.96
N ILE A 110 9.76 -11.10 -1.93
CA ILE A 110 8.69 -12.09 -1.78
C ILE A 110 8.84 -13.21 -2.81
N SER A 111 8.22 -14.36 -2.55
CA SER A 111 8.16 -15.46 -3.50
C SER A 111 7.24 -15.17 -4.68
N LYS A 112 7.43 -15.86 -5.81
CA LYS A 112 6.55 -15.72 -7.00
C LYS A 112 5.09 -16.00 -6.67
N LYS A 113 4.81 -16.98 -5.81
CA LYS A 113 3.44 -17.32 -5.39
C LYS A 113 2.77 -16.19 -4.60
N GLU A 114 3.53 -15.52 -3.72
CA GLU A 114 3.03 -14.37 -2.97
C GLU A 114 2.84 -13.15 -3.87
N ALA A 115 3.63 -13.02 -4.93
CA ALA A 115 3.51 -11.93 -5.90
C ALA A 115 2.21 -12.00 -6.73
N GLU A 116 1.58 -13.19 -6.84
CA GLU A 116 0.30 -13.37 -7.53
C GLU A 116 -0.91 -12.90 -6.74
N THR A 117 -0.73 -12.51 -5.49
CA THR A 117 -1.83 -12.09 -4.60
C THR A 117 -1.52 -10.78 -3.93
N LYS A 118 -2.56 -10.00 -3.64
CA LYS A 118 -2.48 -8.73 -2.93
C LYS A 118 -3.62 -8.61 -1.93
N VAL A 119 -3.30 -8.14 -0.74
CA VAL A 119 -4.32 -7.80 0.26
C VAL A 119 -4.74 -6.34 0.06
N CYS A 120 -6.04 -6.09 -0.08
CA CYS A 120 -6.61 -4.77 -0.29
C CYS A 120 -7.72 -4.50 0.71
N ARG A 121 -7.67 -3.35 1.41
CA ARG A 121 -8.73 -2.93 2.33
C ARG A 121 -9.86 -2.25 1.56
N ILE A 122 -11.10 -2.53 1.96
CA ILE A 122 -12.30 -1.86 1.47
C ILE A 122 -12.42 -0.51 2.19
N ASN A 123 -12.20 0.58 1.47
CA ASN A 123 -12.33 1.94 2.00
C ASN A 123 -13.77 2.45 1.95
N GLY A 124 -14.56 1.96 1.01
CA GLY A 124 -15.96 2.37 0.86
C GLY A 124 -16.72 1.49 -0.10
N LYS A 125 -18.04 1.63 -0.07
CA LYS A 125 -18.99 0.97 -0.98
C LYS A 125 -19.81 2.03 -1.67
N THR A 126 -20.08 1.84 -2.96
CA THR A 126 -20.92 2.75 -3.77
C THR A 126 -21.86 1.92 -4.62
N THR A 127 -23.17 2.18 -4.50
CA THR A 127 -24.17 1.56 -5.38
C THR A 127 -24.15 2.26 -6.74
N ILE A 128 -24.03 1.47 -7.81
CA ILE A 128 -24.03 1.96 -9.18
C ILE A 128 -25.37 1.69 -9.87
N LYS A 129 -25.55 2.25 -11.08
CA LYS A 129 -26.73 1.99 -11.90
C LYS A 129 -26.90 0.48 -12.12
N GLY A 130 -28.12 -0.03 -11.95
CA GLY A 130 -28.45 -1.45 -12.05
C GLY A 130 -28.38 -2.22 -10.73
N GLY A 131 -28.26 -1.53 -9.57
CA GLY A 131 -28.36 -2.15 -8.24
C GLY A 131 -27.09 -2.87 -7.77
N ARG A 132 -26.05 -2.98 -8.61
CA ARG A 132 -24.77 -3.58 -8.23
C ARG A 132 -23.97 -2.67 -7.32
N THR A 133 -23.17 -3.26 -6.44
CA THR A 133 -22.31 -2.54 -5.52
C THR A 133 -20.86 -2.55 -6.00
N GLN A 134 -20.25 -1.38 -6.00
CA GLN A 134 -18.83 -1.17 -6.24
C GLN A 134 -18.10 -1.08 -4.90
N LEU A 135 -17.12 -1.94 -4.70
CA LEU A 135 -16.18 -1.88 -3.58
C LEU A 135 -14.99 -1.01 -3.99
N ASN A 136 -14.76 0.05 -3.24
CA ASN A 136 -13.63 0.96 -3.47
C ASN A 136 -12.47 0.54 -2.55
N LEU A 137 -11.35 0.09 -3.15
CA LEU A 137 -10.19 -0.41 -2.42
C LEU A 137 -9.20 0.72 -2.09
N HIS A 138 -8.32 0.47 -1.12
CA HIS A 138 -7.33 1.44 -0.64
C HIS A 138 -6.31 1.86 -1.71
N ASP A 139 -6.08 1.03 -2.72
CA ASP A 139 -5.17 1.26 -3.85
C ASP A 139 -5.88 1.88 -5.08
N GLY A 140 -7.10 2.39 -4.90
CA GLY A 140 -7.89 3.02 -5.95
C GLY A 140 -8.52 2.07 -6.96
N ARG A 141 -8.39 0.75 -6.78
CA ARG A 141 -9.11 -0.25 -7.58
C ARG A 141 -10.55 -0.34 -7.14
N ASN A 142 -11.39 -0.72 -8.07
CA ASN A 142 -12.82 -0.92 -7.85
C ASN A 142 -13.20 -2.33 -8.31
N ILE A 143 -13.95 -3.04 -7.48
CA ILE A 143 -14.46 -4.38 -7.78
C ILE A 143 -15.98 -4.30 -7.70
N LEU A 144 -16.66 -4.86 -8.71
CA LEU A 144 -18.11 -4.96 -8.74
C LEU A 144 -18.55 -6.27 -8.12
N VAL A 145 -19.52 -6.20 -7.20
CA VAL A 145 -20.13 -7.34 -6.54
C VAL A 145 -21.65 -7.21 -6.61
N ASP A 146 -22.34 -8.34 -6.69
CA ASP A 146 -23.79 -8.36 -6.74
C ASP A 146 -24.38 -8.27 -5.32
N ASP A 147 -23.81 -9.00 -4.35
CA ASP A 147 -24.23 -8.98 -2.95
C ASP A 147 -23.42 -8.00 -2.11
N SER A 148 -24.08 -6.89 -1.72
CA SER A 148 -23.45 -5.85 -0.90
C SER A 148 -23.33 -6.20 0.60
N ASN A 149 -24.16 -7.14 1.09
CA ASN A 149 -24.29 -7.43 2.50
C ASN A 149 -23.12 -8.27 3.05
N GLU A 150 -22.44 -9.00 2.18
CA GLU A 150 -21.27 -9.81 2.56
C GLU A 150 -20.06 -8.99 2.96
N TYR A 151 -19.93 -7.79 2.39
CA TYR A 151 -18.74 -6.95 2.54
C TYR A 151 -19.02 -5.74 3.41
N SER A 152 -18.10 -5.40 4.31
CA SER A 152 -18.15 -4.21 5.15
C SER A 152 -16.96 -3.30 4.89
N THR A 153 -17.12 -2.01 5.18
CA THR A 153 -15.98 -1.06 5.15
C THR A 153 -15.02 -1.40 6.28
N GLY A 154 -13.73 -1.43 5.98
CA GLY A 154 -12.71 -1.89 6.91
C GLY A 154 -12.26 -3.34 6.69
N ASP A 155 -13.11 -4.18 6.06
CA ASP A 155 -12.73 -5.52 5.64
C ASP A 155 -11.58 -5.48 4.64
N SER A 156 -10.86 -6.60 4.51
CA SER A 156 -9.82 -6.76 3.49
C SER A 156 -10.14 -7.91 2.56
N LEU A 157 -9.72 -7.74 1.31
CA LEU A 157 -9.85 -8.75 0.26
C LEU A 157 -8.48 -9.20 -0.19
N VAL A 158 -8.28 -10.50 -0.31
CA VAL A 158 -7.13 -11.07 -1.01
C VAL A 158 -7.53 -11.21 -2.47
N ILE A 159 -6.90 -10.43 -3.33
CA ILE A 159 -7.18 -10.43 -4.76
C ILE A 159 -6.04 -11.08 -5.55
N SER A 160 -6.38 -11.70 -6.67
CA SER A 160 -5.44 -12.23 -7.64
C SER A 160 -4.88 -11.11 -8.52
N LEU A 161 -3.60 -11.16 -8.83
CA LEU A 161 -2.94 -10.26 -9.76
C LEU A 161 -2.59 -11.02 -11.05
N PRO A 162 -2.80 -10.48 -12.24
CA PRO A 162 -3.42 -9.17 -12.55
C PRO A 162 -4.95 -9.22 -12.72
N SER A 163 -5.61 -10.38 -12.59
CA SER A 163 -7.04 -10.61 -12.92
C SER A 163 -8.01 -9.86 -12.00
N GLN A 164 -7.60 -9.55 -10.76
CA GLN A 164 -8.39 -8.88 -9.72
C GLN A 164 -9.57 -9.72 -9.20
N GLU A 165 -9.50 -11.04 -9.30
CA GLU A 165 -10.50 -11.93 -8.73
C GLU A 165 -10.34 -12.02 -7.22
N ILE A 166 -11.46 -12.04 -6.49
CA ILE A 166 -11.47 -12.17 -5.04
C ILE A 166 -11.17 -13.63 -4.69
N LYS A 167 -10.03 -13.89 -4.04
CA LYS A 167 -9.65 -15.24 -3.54
C LYS A 167 -10.15 -15.49 -2.14
N LYS A 168 -10.09 -14.47 -1.27
CA LYS A 168 -10.46 -14.58 0.14
C LYS A 168 -11.01 -13.27 0.65
N HIS A 169 -12.02 -13.33 1.51
CA HIS A 169 -12.55 -12.20 2.24
C HIS A 169 -12.11 -12.32 3.72
N ILE A 170 -11.52 -11.27 4.25
CA ILE A 170 -11.06 -11.15 5.64
C ILE A 170 -11.94 -10.11 6.30
N ARG A 171 -12.83 -10.56 7.17
CA ARG A 171 -13.72 -9.67 7.92
C ARG A 171 -12.96 -8.94 9.00
N PHE A 172 -13.26 -7.66 9.16
CA PHE A 172 -12.76 -6.85 10.26
C PHE A 172 -13.67 -7.05 11.47
N ALA A 173 -13.27 -7.98 12.34
CA ALA A 173 -14.01 -8.38 13.54
C ALA A 173 -13.06 -8.57 14.73
N GLU A 174 -13.63 -8.78 15.91
CA GLU A 174 -12.86 -9.16 17.10
C GLU A 174 -12.05 -10.43 16.85
N GLY A 175 -10.82 -10.47 17.34
CA GLY A 175 -9.88 -11.56 17.12
C GLY A 175 -9.16 -11.54 15.76
N THR A 176 -9.51 -10.63 14.83
CA THR A 176 -8.83 -10.54 13.54
C THR A 176 -7.46 -9.90 13.71
N ARG A 177 -6.44 -10.55 13.14
CA ARG A 177 -5.08 -10.01 13.10
C ARG A 177 -5.02 -8.85 12.13
N CYS A 178 -4.50 -7.71 12.60
CA CYS A 178 -4.40 -6.47 11.84
C CYS A 178 -2.96 -6.00 11.78
N TYR A 179 -2.64 -5.31 10.70
CA TYR A 179 -1.40 -4.58 10.50
C TYR A 179 -1.64 -3.08 10.70
N LEU A 180 -0.74 -2.40 11.42
CA LEU A 180 -0.89 -0.99 11.74
C LEU A 180 -0.16 -0.12 10.72
N THR A 181 -0.91 0.74 10.04
CA THR A 181 -0.40 1.61 8.96
C THR A 181 -0.05 3.02 9.45
N GLY A 182 -0.38 3.35 10.69
CA GLY A 182 -0.13 4.68 11.26
C GLY A 182 -0.22 4.68 12.78
N GLY A 183 0.17 5.81 13.38
CA GLY A 183 0.21 5.96 14.83
C GLY A 183 1.57 5.58 15.44
N ALA A 184 1.63 5.41 16.77
CA ALA A 184 2.85 5.09 17.49
C ALA A 184 3.36 3.67 17.19
N HIS A 185 2.44 2.73 16.92
CA HIS A 185 2.72 1.30 16.67
C HIS A 185 2.70 0.93 15.18
N VAL A 186 3.03 1.88 14.31
CA VAL A 186 3.09 1.63 12.86
C VAL A 186 4.05 0.48 12.53
N GLY A 187 3.66 -0.39 11.59
CA GLY A 187 4.46 -1.53 11.17
C GLY A 187 4.35 -2.76 12.07
N GLU A 188 3.55 -2.71 13.13
CA GLU A 188 3.31 -3.84 14.04
C GLU A 188 2.03 -4.60 13.67
N PHE A 189 1.96 -5.84 14.13
CA PHE A 189 0.76 -6.68 14.06
C PHE A 189 0.11 -6.73 15.43
N ALA A 190 -1.20 -6.61 15.48
CA ALA A 190 -1.98 -6.75 16.70
C ALA A 190 -3.35 -7.35 16.39
N ASP A 191 -3.90 -8.09 17.36
CA ASP A 191 -5.22 -8.70 17.24
C ASP A 191 -6.27 -7.78 17.83
N VAL A 192 -7.37 -7.57 17.11
CA VAL A 192 -8.47 -6.70 17.51
C VAL A 192 -9.17 -7.29 18.75
N LYS A 193 -9.25 -6.50 19.81
CA LYS A 193 -9.99 -6.87 21.02
C LYS A 193 -11.43 -6.37 20.98
N GLU A 194 -11.61 -5.10 20.58
CA GLU A 194 -12.91 -4.45 20.56
C GLU A 194 -12.94 -3.35 19.50
N TYR A 195 -14.10 -3.16 18.88
CA TYR A 195 -14.37 -2.07 17.95
C TYR A 195 -15.36 -1.07 18.56
N ILE A 196 -14.90 0.15 18.83
CA ILE A 196 -15.67 1.20 19.49
C ILE A 196 -16.22 2.17 18.44
N VAL A 197 -17.54 2.17 18.28
CA VAL A 197 -18.24 3.13 17.42
C VAL A 197 -18.52 4.40 18.21
N LYS A 198 -17.92 5.53 17.81
CA LYS A 198 -18.15 6.84 18.45
C LYS A 198 -19.36 7.53 17.78
N ARG A 199 -20.33 7.91 18.61
CA ARG A 199 -21.50 8.71 18.17
C ARG A 199 -21.17 10.20 18.12
N SER A 200 -20.06 10.55 17.49
CA SER A 200 -19.57 11.93 17.35
C SER A 200 -18.85 12.10 16.01
N SER A 201 -18.42 13.31 15.69
CA SER A 201 -17.59 13.60 14.51
C SER A 201 -16.17 13.01 14.60
N MET A 202 -15.78 12.45 15.75
CA MET A 202 -14.49 11.79 15.92
C MET A 202 -14.52 10.41 15.24
N PRO A 203 -13.38 9.99 14.64
CA PRO A 203 -13.30 8.68 14.02
C PRO A 203 -13.46 7.54 15.05
N ASN A 204 -13.99 6.42 14.59
CA ASN A 204 -14.11 5.21 15.40
C ASN A 204 -12.74 4.70 15.84
N GLU A 205 -12.70 4.00 16.97
CA GLU A 205 -11.48 3.47 17.56
C GLU A 205 -11.51 1.94 17.59
N VAL A 206 -10.32 1.37 17.55
CA VAL A 206 -10.06 -0.05 17.71
C VAL A 206 -9.18 -0.24 18.92
N GLN A 207 -9.60 -1.06 19.85
CA GLN A 207 -8.82 -1.45 21.00
C GLN A 207 -8.10 -2.78 20.72
N PHE A 208 -6.81 -2.77 21.01
CA PHE A 208 -5.94 -3.94 21.07
C PHE A 208 -5.65 -4.31 22.52
N ALA A 209 -4.84 -5.33 22.78
CA ALA A 209 -4.55 -5.77 24.13
C ALA A 209 -3.87 -4.69 24.98
N GLU A 210 -2.93 -3.92 24.41
CA GLU A 210 -2.08 -2.97 25.12
C GLU A 210 -2.36 -1.51 24.77
N PHE A 211 -3.00 -1.23 23.63
CA PHE A 211 -3.22 0.13 23.15
C PHE A 211 -4.49 0.24 22.29
N GLY A 212 -4.92 1.47 22.04
CA GLY A 212 -6.01 1.78 21.11
C GLY A 212 -5.55 2.70 19.97
N THR A 213 -6.17 2.57 18.81
CA THR A 213 -5.89 3.40 17.65
C THR A 213 -7.15 3.69 16.83
N VAL A 214 -7.04 4.62 15.89
CA VAL A 214 -8.11 4.99 14.98
C VAL A 214 -8.27 3.92 13.88
N VAL A 215 -9.50 3.61 13.49
CA VAL A 215 -9.82 2.63 12.42
C VAL A 215 -9.05 2.90 11.12
N SER A 216 -8.81 4.17 10.77
CA SER A 216 -8.07 4.53 9.56
C SER A 216 -6.64 3.95 9.51
N ASN A 217 -6.04 3.74 10.67
CA ASN A 217 -4.68 3.20 10.81
C ASN A 217 -4.62 1.66 10.86
N VAL A 218 -5.77 1.00 10.80
CA VAL A 218 -5.86 -0.45 10.94
C VAL A 218 -6.10 -1.09 9.58
N PHE A 219 -5.37 -2.15 9.29
CA PHE A 219 -5.45 -2.91 8.05
C PHE A 219 -5.60 -4.40 8.40
N ALA A 220 -6.77 -4.98 8.17
CA ALA A 220 -7.03 -6.38 8.46
C ALA A 220 -6.23 -7.28 7.52
N VAL A 221 -5.46 -8.20 8.08
CA VAL A 221 -4.60 -9.14 7.33
C VAL A 221 -5.03 -10.58 7.58
N GLY A 222 -5.62 -10.87 8.74
CA GLY A 222 -5.98 -12.23 9.13
C GLY A 222 -4.74 -13.14 9.16
N ASP A 223 -4.87 -14.34 8.59
CA ASP A 223 -3.79 -15.35 8.56
C ASP A 223 -2.81 -15.15 7.39
N GLU A 224 -2.97 -14.11 6.58
CA GLU A 224 -2.09 -13.87 5.44
C GLU A 224 -0.66 -13.52 5.92
N LYS A 225 0.32 -14.22 5.35
CA LYS A 225 1.74 -13.98 5.64
C LYS A 225 2.20 -12.74 4.92
N LEU A 226 2.44 -11.68 5.67
CA LEU A 226 3.17 -10.52 5.16
C LEU A 226 4.67 -10.67 5.46
N PRO A 227 5.54 -10.16 4.58
CA PRO A 227 6.98 -10.19 4.85
C PRO A 227 7.26 -9.44 6.17
N SER A 228 8.20 -9.97 6.95
CA SER A 228 8.53 -9.40 8.27
C SER A 228 8.95 -7.94 8.12
N THR A 229 8.45 -7.11 9.02
CA THR A 229 8.76 -5.67 9.06
C THR A 229 10.01 -5.38 9.90
N GLU A 230 10.58 -6.40 10.52
CA GLU A 230 11.81 -6.26 11.30
C GLU A 230 12.94 -5.82 10.38
N VAL A 231 13.58 -4.75 10.78
CA VAL A 231 14.80 -4.26 10.14
C VAL A 231 15.89 -5.23 10.52
N VAL A 232 16.30 -6.08 9.59
CA VAL A 232 17.63 -6.71 9.68
C VAL A 232 18.59 -5.55 9.46
N GLU A 233 19.30 -5.16 10.51
CA GLU A 233 20.35 -4.14 10.49
C GLU A 233 21.46 -4.52 9.51
#